data_d2047ca85c886f1c4fb2bf9ee2576285
#
_entry.id   d2047ca85c886f1c4fb2bf9ee2576285
#
_cell.length_a   1.000
_cell.length_b   1.000
_cell.length_c   1.000
_cell.angle_alpha   90.00
_cell.angle_beta   90.00
_cell.angle_gamma   90.00
#
_symmetry.space_group_name_H-M   'P 1'
#
loop_
_entity.id
_entity.type
_entity.pdbx_description
1 polymer ?
#
loop_
_entity_poly.entity_id
_entity_poly.type
_entity_poly.pdbx_seq_one_letter_code
_entity_poly.pdbx_strand_id
1 'polypeptide(L)'
;GELDGAVDDWHKAGFPAVGHSDAYHRAYRPAYRLVGDAAEAFLPLFQAIDAHVLERGRAVIAIDGDSGAGKSTLGALVAAVYGANLYRMDDFFLPPERKTPERLREPGGNVDWERFRREIVDRLGSPLRYRPYSCRTGSCGAEVSVEPTAVEVVEGVYSLHPALRHAYGIKVFLAAAPEFQRRRIRERSGERMLSRFVNEWIPLEKLYFDRLDVRNCCDLVFEMS
;
A
#
# COMPACT_ATOMS: atom_id res chain seq x y z
N GLY A 1 -37.37 14.78 -5.47
CA GLY A 1 -37.86 14.30 -4.15
C GLY A 1 -36.73 14.10 -3.16
N GLU A 2 -37.01 13.63 -1.96
CA GLU A 2 -35.95 13.36 -0.94
C GLU A 2 -34.83 12.38 -1.44
N LEU A 3 -35.21 11.40 -2.27
CA LEU A 3 -34.27 10.44 -2.88
C LEU A 3 -33.33 11.12 -3.86
N ASP A 4 -33.80 12.06 -4.66
CA ASP A 4 -32.95 12.75 -5.64
C ASP A 4 -31.88 13.60 -4.91
N GLY A 5 -32.28 14.27 -3.82
CA GLY A 5 -31.34 15.03 -2.98
C GLY A 5 -30.28 14.14 -2.33
N ALA A 6 -30.65 12.96 -1.84
CA ALA A 6 -29.72 12.02 -1.23
C ALA A 6 -28.73 11.44 -2.26
N VAL A 7 -29.17 11.18 -3.48
CA VAL A 7 -28.30 10.74 -4.58
C VAL A 7 -27.33 11.85 -5.00
N ASP A 8 -27.80 13.09 -5.11
CA ASP A 8 -26.95 14.24 -5.44
C ASP A 8 -25.87 14.48 -4.37
N ASP A 9 -26.23 14.34 -3.10
CA ASP A 9 -25.27 14.50 -2.01
C ASP A 9 -24.25 13.36 -1.97
N TRP A 10 -24.65 12.13 -2.28
CA TRP A 10 -23.75 10.99 -2.43
C TRP A 10 -22.79 11.19 -3.61
N HIS A 11 -23.26 11.71 -4.76
CA HIS A 11 -22.41 12.09 -5.89
C HIS A 11 -21.38 13.16 -5.51
N LYS A 12 -21.82 14.24 -4.82
CA LYS A 12 -20.93 15.31 -4.36
C LYS A 12 -19.88 14.83 -3.36
N ALA A 13 -20.21 13.81 -2.57
CA ALA A 13 -19.30 13.19 -1.62
C ALA A 13 -18.30 12.22 -2.28
N GLY A 14 -18.30 12.07 -3.61
CA GLY A 14 -17.37 11.19 -4.35
C GLY A 14 -17.72 9.71 -4.26
N PHE A 15 -19.00 9.38 -4.22
CA PHE A 15 -19.49 8.00 -4.18
C PHE A 15 -18.93 7.18 -2.99
N PRO A 16 -19.05 7.65 -1.75
CA PRO A 16 -18.58 6.87 -0.61
C PRO A 16 -19.28 5.51 -0.58
N ALA A 17 -18.58 4.49 -0.08
CA ALA A 17 -19.19 3.19 0.12
C ALA A 17 -20.45 3.31 0.98
N VAL A 18 -21.56 2.79 0.48
CA VAL A 18 -22.83 2.76 1.21
C VAL A 18 -23.07 1.36 1.77
N GLY A 19 -23.38 1.30 3.06
CA GLY A 19 -23.78 0.09 3.74
C GLY A 19 -25.30 0.05 3.93
N HIS A 20 -25.82 -1.14 4.15
CA HIS A 20 -27.18 -1.30 4.59
C HIS A 20 -27.35 -0.89 6.07
N SER A 21 -28.53 -0.48 6.45
CA SER A 21 -28.84 -0.23 7.87
C SER A 21 -28.71 -1.52 8.70
N ASP A 22 -28.48 -1.37 10.00
CA ASP A 22 -28.47 -2.49 10.94
C ASP A 22 -29.74 -3.32 10.90
N ALA A 23 -30.89 -2.68 10.65
CA ALA A 23 -32.17 -3.37 10.49
C ALA A 23 -32.18 -4.27 9.27
N TYR A 24 -31.65 -3.81 8.14
CA TYR A 24 -31.50 -4.60 6.92
C TYR A 24 -30.54 -5.78 7.11
N HIS A 25 -29.38 -5.54 7.73
CA HIS A 25 -28.42 -6.61 8.05
C HIS A 25 -29.01 -7.70 8.93
N ARG A 26 -29.81 -7.33 9.92
CA ARG A 26 -30.51 -8.31 10.77
C ARG A 26 -31.57 -9.10 10.03
N ALA A 27 -32.31 -8.46 9.13
CA ALA A 27 -33.41 -9.07 8.40
C ALA A 27 -32.94 -9.98 7.26
N TYR A 28 -31.97 -9.53 6.48
CA TYR A 28 -31.61 -10.15 5.20
C TYR A 28 -30.22 -10.79 5.19
N ARG A 29 -29.35 -10.51 6.17
CA ARG A 29 -27.96 -11.02 6.27
C ARG A 29 -27.21 -10.93 4.94
N PRO A 30 -27.14 -9.76 4.31
CA PRO A 30 -26.54 -9.60 2.98
C PRO A 30 -25.07 -10.00 3.02
N ALA A 31 -24.64 -10.80 2.04
CA ALA A 31 -23.26 -11.26 1.89
C ALA A 31 -22.58 -10.60 0.67
N TYR A 32 -22.66 -9.28 0.56
CA TYR A 32 -22.01 -8.51 -0.50
C TYR A 32 -21.46 -7.19 0.01
N ARG A 33 -20.51 -6.64 -0.71
CA ARG A 33 -19.96 -5.31 -0.48
C ARG A 33 -20.25 -4.41 -1.67
N LEU A 34 -20.54 -3.15 -1.40
CA LEU A 34 -20.57 -2.11 -2.41
C LEU A 34 -19.23 -1.40 -2.41
N VAL A 35 -18.53 -1.41 -3.53
CA VAL A 35 -17.28 -0.71 -3.76
C VAL A 35 -17.49 0.31 -4.88
N GLY A 36 -16.79 1.45 -4.83
CA GLY A 36 -16.86 2.44 -5.91
C GLY A 36 -16.21 1.91 -7.20
N ASP A 37 -16.55 2.50 -8.34
CA ASP A 37 -16.07 2.12 -9.68
C ASP A 37 -14.54 2.03 -9.76
N ALA A 38 -13.84 2.93 -9.05
CA ALA A 38 -12.38 2.92 -8.98
C ALA A 38 -11.81 1.64 -8.35
N ALA A 39 -12.62 0.86 -7.64
CA ALA A 39 -12.21 -0.39 -7.02
C ALA A 39 -12.47 -1.62 -7.89
N GLU A 40 -13.22 -1.48 -9.01
CA GLU A 40 -13.57 -2.61 -9.88
C GLU A 40 -12.33 -3.34 -10.40
N ALA A 41 -11.32 -2.59 -10.85
CA ALA A 41 -10.06 -3.15 -11.33
C ALA A 41 -9.34 -4.02 -10.28
N PHE A 42 -9.62 -3.80 -9.00
CA PHE A 42 -8.99 -4.50 -7.87
C PHE A 42 -9.87 -5.61 -7.26
N LEU A 43 -11.01 -5.98 -7.88
CA LEU A 43 -11.86 -7.08 -7.41
C LEU A 43 -11.10 -8.39 -7.16
N PRO A 44 -10.14 -8.82 -8.01
CA PRO A 44 -9.34 -10.02 -7.72
C PRO A 44 -8.58 -9.94 -6.39
N LEU A 45 -8.10 -8.75 -6.01
CA LEU A 45 -7.43 -8.54 -4.72
C LEU A 45 -8.43 -8.69 -3.56
N PHE A 46 -9.61 -8.08 -3.65
CA PHE A 46 -10.62 -8.21 -2.60
C PHE A 46 -11.08 -9.66 -2.42
N GLN A 47 -11.26 -10.40 -3.51
CA GLN A 47 -11.59 -11.83 -3.47
C GLN A 47 -10.49 -12.65 -2.79
N ALA A 48 -9.21 -12.37 -3.10
CA ALA A 48 -8.09 -13.04 -2.46
C ALA A 48 -8.02 -12.73 -0.95
N ILE A 49 -8.26 -11.48 -0.56
CA ILE A 49 -8.31 -11.08 0.86
C ILE A 49 -9.44 -11.82 1.59
N ASP A 50 -10.65 -11.82 1.02
CA ASP A 50 -11.81 -12.50 1.61
C ASP A 50 -11.55 -14.01 1.77
N ALA A 51 -10.94 -14.66 0.76
CA ALA A 51 -10.56 -16.07 0.84
C ALA A 51 -9.55 -16.33 1.98
N HIS A 52 -8.49 -15.50 2.10
CA HIS A 52 -7.50 -15.66 3.17
C HIS A 52 -8.11 -15.44 4.56
N VAL A 53 -8.98 -14.45 4.71
CA VAL A 53 -9.67 -14.20 5.99
C VAL A 53 -10.60 -15.36 6.33
N LEU A 54 -11.34 -15.89 5.35
CA LEU A 54 -12.23 -17.03 5.55
C LEU A 54 -11.48 -18.31 5.95
N GLU A 55 -10.35 -18.59 5.30
CA GLU A 55 -9.59 -19.83 5.52
C GLU A 55 -8.69 -19.77 6.76
N ARG A 56 -8.11 -18.61 7.06
CA ARG A 56 -7.03 -18.47 8.05
C ARG A 56 -7.34 -17.48 9.18
N GLY A 57 -8.50 -16.84 9.14
CA GLY A 57 -8.90 -15.81 10.11
C GLY A 57 -8.16 -14.48 9.93
N ARG A 58 -7.18 -14.40 9.02
CA ARG A 58 -6.38 -13.21 8.78
C ARG A 58 -5.80 -13.15 7.37
N ALA A 59 -5.49 -11.94 6.90
CA ALA A 59 -4.75 -11.70 5.68
C ALA A 59 -3.66 -10.65 5.90
N VAL A 60 -2.46 -10.89 5.36
CA VAL A 60 -1.37 -9.90 5.30
C VAL A 60 -1.05 -9.66 3.83
N ILE A 61 -1.18 -8.41 3.41
CA ILE A 61 -1.05 -7.98 2.02
C ILE A 61 0.21 -7.10 1.88
N ALA A 62 1.04 -7.35 0.87
CA ALA A 62 2.06 -6.42 0.45
C ALA A 62 1.72 -5.82 -0.92
N ILE A 63 1.82 -4.51 -1.05
CA ILE A 63 1.56 -3.75 -2.28
C ILE A 63 2.85 -3.03 -2.68
N ASP A 64 3.55 -3.57 -3.67
CA ASP A 64 4.76 -2.98 -4.25
C ASP A 64 4.48 -2.48 -5.68
N GLY A 65 5.46 -1.91 -6.35
CA GLY A 65 5.34 -1.47 -7.74
C GLY A 65 5.88 -0.07 -7.98
N ASP A 66 5.72 0.42 -9.19
CA ASP A 66 6.29 1.67 -9.66
C ASP A 66 5.85 2.90 -8.85
N SER A 67 6.77 3.85 -8.64
CA SER A 67 6.42 5.15 -8.08
C SER A 67 5.33 5.83 -8.93
N GLY A 68 4.33 6.41 -8.28
CA GLY A 68 3.19 7.02 -8.98
C GLY A 68 2.11 6.04 -9.46
N ALA A 69 2.28 4.73 -9.31
CA ALA A 69 1.30 3.71 -9.73
C ALA A 69 0.02 3.66 -8.87
N GLY A 70 0.00 4.29 -7.70
CA GLY A 70 -1.19 4.35 -6.85
C GLY A 70 -1.20 3.40 -5.66
N LYS A 71 -0.04 2.86 -5.26
CA LYS A 71 0.11 1.95 -4.10
C LYS A 71 -0.57 2.47 -2.83
N SER A 72 -0.27 3.72 -2.46
CA SER A 72 -0.83 4.33 -1.25
C SER A 72 -2.35 4.54 -1.35
N THR A 73 -2.88 4.79 -2.55
CA THR A 73 -4.33 4.87 -2.80
C THR A 73 -4.99 3.50 -2.62
N LEU A 74 -4.39 2.45 -3.21
CA LEU A 74 -4.89 1.09 -3.05
C LEU A 74 -4.77 0.61 -1.61
N GLY A 75 -3.63 0.87 -0.95
CA GLY A 75 -3.44 0.53 0.47
C GLY A 75 -4.48 1.19 1.37
N ALA A 76 -4.76 2.48 1.15
CA ALA A 76 -5.79 3.21 1.89
C ALA A 76 -7.21 2.67 1.59
N LEU A 77 -7.49 2.28 0.35
CA LEU A 77 -8.77 1.66 -0.03
C LEU A 77 -8.96 0.32 0.70
N VAL A 78 -7.96 -0.55 0.67
CA VAL A 78 -8.02 -1.84 1.41
C VAL A 78 -8.18 -1.59 2.91
N ALA A 79 -7.43 -0.63 3.47
CA ALA A 79 -7.56 -0.28 4.89
C ALA A 79 -8.96 0.21 5.25
N ALA A 80 -9.58 1.03 4.41
CA ALA A 80 -10.94 1.53 4.62
C ALA A 80 -12.00 0.41 4.53
N VAL A 81 -11.86 -0.50 3.56
CA VAL A 81 -12.84 -1.59 3.34
C VAL A 81 -12.79 -2.63 4.45
N TYR A 82 -11.61 -2.95 4.96
CA TYR A 82 -11.43 -4.03 5.94
C TYR A 82 -11.19 -3.56 7.37
N GLY A 83 -11.10 -2.25 7.62
CA GLY A 83 -10.62 -1.73 8.91
C GLY A 83 -9.18 -2.17 9.19
N ALA A 84 -8.35 -2.25 8.14
CA ALA A 84 -7.02 -2.82 8.22
C ALA A 84 -5.97 -1.83 8.73
N ASN A 85 -4.95 -2.34 9.41
CA ASN A 85 -3.74 -1.58 9.65
C ASN A 85 -2.95 -1.38 8.36
N LEU A 86 -2.39 -0.19 8.18
CA LEU A 86 -1.62 0.20 6.99
C LEU A 86 -0.22 0.66 7.40
N TYR A 87 0.79 -0.10 6.99
CA TYR A 87 2.21 0.21 7.21
C TYR A 87 2.86 0.66 5.92
N ARG A 88 3.61 1.76 5.96
CA ARG A 88 4.24 2.37 4.80
C ARG A 88 5.75 2.19 4.82
N MET A 89 6.32 1.67 3.74
CA MET A 89 7.78 1.61 3.57
C MET A 89 8.43 2.99 3.61
N ASP A 90 7.70 4.03 3.19
CA ASP A 90 8.18 5.41 3.18
C ASP A 90 8.49 5.94 4.59
N ASP A 91 7.91 5.35 5.64
CA ASP A 91 8.22 5.65 7.04
C ASP A 91 9.55 5.05 7.52
N PHE A 92 10.25 4.34 6.64
CA PHE A 92 11.47 3.61 6.95
C PHE A 92 12.64 3.90 6.00
N PHE A 93 12.64 5.06 5.35
CA PHE A 93 13.82 5.48 4.60
C PHE A 93 15.06 5.59 5.49
N LEU A 94 16.21 5.22 4.93
CA LEU A 94 17.49 5.44 5.61
C LEU A 94 17.76 6.95 5.76
N PRO A 95 18.29 7.36 6.90
CA PRO A 95 18.80 8.71 7.07
C PRO A 95 20.04 8.92 6.18
N PRO A 96 20.35 10.18 5.79
CA PRO A 96 21.40 10.49 4.83
C PRO A 96 22.77 9.87 5.15
N GLU A 97 23.16 9.85 6.41
CA GLU A 97 24.44 9.30 6.90
C GLU A 97 24.57 7.78 6.70
N ARG A 98 23.46 7.07 6.57
CA ARG A 98 23.44 5.63 6.29
C ARG A 98 23.29 5.29 4.80
N LYS A 99 23.07 6.28 3.94
CA LYS A 99 22.96 6.12 2.48
C LYS A 99 24.35 6.17 1.83
N THR A 100 25.21 5.22 2.18
CA THR A 100 26.53 5.12 1.54
C THR A 100 26.39 4.66 0.08
N PRO A 101 27.38 4.96 -0.80
CA PRO A 101 27.38 4.47 -2.17
C PRO A 101 27.25 2.94 -2.26
N GLU A 102 27.87 2.21 -1.33
CA GLU A 102 27.79 0.75 -1.25
C GLU A 102 26.36 0.30 -0.96
N ARG A 103 25.72 0.90 0.05
CA ARG A 103 24.35 0.59 0.43
C ARG A 103 23.36 0.89 -0.70
N LEU A 104 23.52 1.99 -1.42
CA LEU A 104 22.65 2.35 -2.54
C LEU A 104 22.84 1.48 -3.79
N ARG A 105 23.95 0.74 -3.91
CA ARG A 105 24.13 -0.27 -4.96
C ARG A 105 23.40 -1.59 -4.64
N GLU A 106 23.03 -1.80 -3.40
CA GLU A 106 22.24 -2.97 -3.01
C GLU A 106 20.80 -2.80 -3.46
N PRO A 107 20.17 -3.81 -4.07
CA PRO A 107 18.76 -3.75 -4.41
C PRO A 107 17.90 -3.57 -3.15
N GLY A 108 17.15 -2.47 -3.08
CA GLY A 108 16.39 -2.10 -1.87
C GLY A 108 17.19 -1.36 -0.80
N GLY A 109 18.45 -1.01 -1.07
CA GLY A 109 19.34 -0.35 -0.10
C GLY A 109 18.94 1.08 0.29
N ASN A 110 17.92 1.66 -0.31
CA ASN A 110 17.43 3.02 0.00
C ASN A 110 16.55 3.09 1.26
N VAL A 111 16.06 1.96 1.73
CA VAL A 111 15.22 1.83 2.94
C VAL A 111 15.91 1.03 4.02
N ASP A 112 15.51 1.25 5.26
CA ASP A 112 15.92 0.47 6.44
C ASP A 112 15.00 -0.75 6.57
N TRP A 113 15.09 -1.67 5.61
CA TRP A 113 14.28 -2.88 5.60
C TRP A 113 14.56 -3.77 6.82
N GLU A 114 15.77 -3.69 7.40
CA GLU A 114 16.15 -4.39 8.63
C GLU A 114 15.32 -3.89 9.82
N ARG A 115 15.16 -2.57 9.94
CA ARG A 115 14.31 -1.95 10.96
C ARG A 115 12.83 -2.26 10.70
N PHE A 116 12.38 -2.14 9.44
CA PHE A 116 11.02 -2.48 9.05
C PHE A 116 10.66 -3.92 9.39
N ARG A 117 11.57 -4.86 9.09
CA ARG A 117 11.40 -6.27 9.47
C ARG A 117 11.21 -6.42 10.97
N ARG A 118 12.14 -5.90 11.76
CA ARG A 118 12.13 -6.05 13.23
C ARG A 118 10.93 -5.39 13.91
N GLU A 119 10.55 -4.18 13.46
CA GLU A 119 9.53 -3.37 14.12
C GLU A 119 8.11 -3.68 13.62
N ILE A 120 7.97 -4.08 12.34
CA ILE A 120 6.67 -4.35 11.71
C ILE A 120 6.53 -5.84 11.38
N VAL A 121 7.34 -6.38 10.45
CA VAL A 121 7.08 -7.69 9.85
C VAL A 121 7.11 -8.83 10.85
N ASP A 122 8.13 -8.87 11.71
CA ASP A 122 8.28 -9.89 12.75
C ASP A 122 7.23 -9.75 13.89
N ARG A 123 6.39 -8.71 13.83
CA ARG A 123 5.33 -8.40 14.81
C ARG A 123 3.91 -8.44 14.26
N LEU A 124 3.73 -8.66 12.96
CA LEU A 124 2.41 -8.73 12.33
C LEU A 124 1.50 -9.74 13.07
N GLY A 125 0.28 -9.33 13.39
CA GLY A 125 -0.66 -10.12 14.18
C GLY A 125 -0.49 -10.02 15.69
N SER A 126 0.37 -9.12 16.18
CA SER A 126 0.57 -8.83 17.60
C SER A 126 0.64 -7.32 17.83
N PRO A 127 0.41 -6.82 19.04
CA PRO A 127 0.63 -5.41 19.35
C PRO A 127 2.05 -5.00 19.01
N LEU A 128 2.21 -3.90 18.28
CA LEU A 128 3.53 -3.42 17.86
C LEU A 128 3.68 -1.91 18.06
N ARG A 129 4.93 -1.46 18.07
CA ARG A 129 5.28 -0.04 18.17
C ARG A 129 6.40 0.27 17.22
N TYR A 130 6.32 1.43 16.58
CA TYR A 130 7.37 1.92 15.71
C TYR A 130 7.40 3.45 15.69
N ARG A 131 8.46 4.02 15.10
CA ARG A 131 8.58 5.47 14.89
C ARG A 131 8.80 5.76 13.41
N PRO A 132 7.84 6.41 12.74
CA PRO A 132 8.02 6.77 11.34
C PRO A 132 9.17 7.75 11.17
N TYR A 133 10.04 7.50 10.20
CA TYR A 133 11.11 8.42 9.82
C TYR A 133 10.59 9.43 8.81
N SER A 134 10.85 10.69 9.02
CA SER A 134 10.48 11.77 8.11
C SER A 134 11.70 12.29 7.35
N CYS A 135 11.74 12.07 6.04
CA CYS A 135 12.76 12.68 5.17
C CYS A 135 12.73 14.22 5.18
N ARG A 136 11.61 14.83 5.57
CA ARG A 136 11.48 16.30 5.66
C ARG A 136 12.20 16.85 6.86
N THR A 137 12.13 16.18 8.00
CA THR A 137 12.78 16.62 9.25
C THR A 137 14.12 15.94 9.49
N GLY A 138 14.43 14.87 8.76
CA GLY A 138 15.64 14.06 8.96
C GLY A 138 15.64 13.28 10.28
N SER A 139 14.47 13.04 10.88
CA SER A 139 14.35 12.41 12.20
C SER A 139 13.13 11.49 12.30
N CYS A 140 13.16 10.62 13.30
CA CYS A 140 11.99 9.82 13.66
C CYS A 140 10.97 10.68 14.40
N GLY A 141 9.69 10.47 14.07
CA GLY A 141 8.54 11.09 14.72
C GLY A 141 8.20 10.48 16.08
N ALA A 142 7.01 10.81 16.58
CA ALA A 142 6.44 10.20 17.79
C ALA A 142 6.25 8.69 17.59
N GLU A 143 6.28 7.96 18.70
CA GLU A 143 5.99 6.52 18.68
C GLU A 143 4.51 6.28 18.34
N VAL A 144 4.28 5.36 17.43
CA VAL A 144 2.96 4.87 17.04
C VAL A 144 2.77 3.48 17.65
N SER A 145 1.70 3.29 18.39
CA SER A 145 1.27 1.99 18.93
C SER A 145 0.11 1.47 18.09
N VAL A 146 0.17 0.21 17.70
CA VAL A 146 -0.82 -0.43 16.81
C VAL A 146 -1.27 -1.75 17.44
N GLU A 147 -2.58 -1.93 17.55
CA GLU A 147 -3.18 -3.23 17.87
C GLU A 147 -3.42 -4.02 16.58
N PRO A 148 -3.28 -5.35 16.60
CA PRO A 148 -3.44 -6.17 15.40
C PRO A 148 -4.89 -6.17 14.91
N THR A 149 -5.05 -6.25 13.59
CA THR A 149 -6.34 -6.42 12.91
C THR A 149 -6.35 -7.70 12.09
N ALA A 150 -7.54 -8.17 11.68
CA ALA A 150 -7.66 -9.36 10.85
C ALA A 150 -7.00 -9.18 9.46
N VAL A 151 -6.96 -7.95 8.96
CA VAL A 151 -6.29 -7.60 7.70
C VAL A 151 -5.21 -6.57 7.99
N GLU A 152 -3.99 -6.83 7.50
CA GLU A 152 -2.85 -5.92 7.65
C GLU A 152 -2.24 -5.67 6.27
N VAL A 153 -1.93 -4.42 5.97
CA VAL A 153 -1.41 -3.99 4.67
C VAL A 153 -0.04 -3.35 4.84
N VAL A 154 0.92 -3.81 4.05
CA VAL A 154 2.23 -3.17 3.88
C VAL A 154 2.25 -2.56 2.47
N GLU A 155 2.54 -1.28 2.32
CA GLU A 155 2.61 -0.63 1.03
C GLU A 155 3.88 0.19 0.84
N GLY A 156 4.32 0.28 -0.40
CA GLY A 156 5.43 1.10 -0.83
C GLY A 156 6.45 0.33 -1.66
N VAL A 157 7.29 1.07 -2.37
CA VAL A 157 8.46 0.48 -3.05
C VAL A 157 9.34 -0.20 -2.00
N TYR A 158 9.87 -1.36 -2.33
CA TYR A 158 10.68 -2.23 -1.45
C TYR A 158 9.90 -3.06 -0.43
N SER A 159 8.57 -3.00 -0.39
CA SER A 159 7.76 -3.83 0.51
C SER A 159 7.94 -5.33 0.25
N LEU A 160 8.25 -5.72 -0.99
CA LEU A 160 8.52 -7.11 -1.37
C LEU A 160 10.02 -7.47 -1.36
N HIS A 161 10.82 -6.78 -0.55
CA HIS A 161 12.21 -7.20 -0.32
C HIS A 161 12.28 -8.66 0.17
N PRO A 162 13.23 -9.51 -0.31
CA PRO A 162 13.28 -10.94 0.05
C PRO A 162 13.25 -11.23 1.54
N ALA A 163 13.84 -10.36 2.36
CA ALA A 163 13.83 -10.50 3.81
C ALA A 163 12.44 -10.32 4.45
N LEU A 164 11.45 -9.79 3.70
CA LEU A 164 10.11 -9.45 4.17
C LEU A 164 9.03 -10.37 3.60
N ARG A 165 9.22 -10.89 2.38
CA ARG A 165 8.21 -11.64 1.58
C ARG A 165 7.55 -12.79 2.32
N HIS A 166 8.28 -13.44 3.22
CA HIS A 166 7.81 -14.64 3.93
C HIS A 166 6.59 -14.40 4.82
N ALA A 167 6.35 -13.16 5.21
CA ALA A 167 5.26 -12.80 6.10
C ALA A 167 3.94 -12.51 5.36
N TYR A 168 3.97 -12.36 4.04
CA TYR A 168 2.84 -11.92 3.25
C TYR A 168 2.10 -13.09 2.61
N GLY A 169 0.79 -13.15 2.85
CA GLY A 169 -0.09 -14.13 2.22
C GLY A 169 -0.52 -13.73 0.81
N ILE A 170 -0.54 -12.41 0.53
CA ILE A 170 -0.93 -11.86 -0.77
C ILE A 170 0.10 -10.80 -1.17
N LYS A 171 0.71 -10.96 -2.33
CA LYS A 171 1.71 -10.04 -2.90
C LYS A 171 1.17 -9.42 -4.17
N VAL A 172 1.15 -8.10 -4.20
CA VAL A 172 0.58 -7.30 -5.28
C VAL A 172 1.64 -6.40 -5.89
N PHE A 173 1.68 -6.33 -7.21
CA PHE A 173 2.52 -5.39 -7.93
C PHE A 173 1.66 -4.43 -8.76
N LEU A 174 1.86 -3.12 -8.58
CA LEU A 174 1.27 -2.10 -9.44
C LEU A 174 2.31 -1.63 -10.46
N ALA A 175 2.14 -2.04 -11.71
CA ALA A 175 2.98 -1.61 -12.83
C ALA A 175 2.41 -0.34 -13.45
N ALA A 176 3.26 0.64 -13.76
CA ALA A 176 2.85 1.88 -14.41
C ALA A 176 3.65 2.10 -15.69
N ALA A 177 2.93 2.40 -16.79
CA ALA A 177 3.60 2.85 -18.00
C ALA A 177 4.44 4.12 -17.74
N PRO A 178 5.64 4.29 -18.35
CA PRO A 178 6.53 5.40 -18.03
C PRO A 178 5.89 6.79 -18.18
N GLU A 179 5.04 6.99 -19.19
CA GLU A 179 4.34 8.25 -19.40
C GLU A 179 3.31 8.50 -18.29
N PHE A 180 2.54 7.48 -17.90
CA PHE A 180 1.60 7.54 -16.80
C PHE A 180 2.31 7.87 -15.49
N GLN A 181 3.41 7.16 -15.19
CA GLN A 181 4.24 7.36 -14.00
C GLN A 181 4.71 8.83 -13.91
N ARG A 182 5.32 9.35 -14.99
CA ARG A 182 5.83 10.74 -15.04
C ARG A 182 4.71 11.76 -14.88
N ARG A 183 3.57 11.58 -15.54
CA ARG A 183 2.40 12.44 -15.40
C ARG A 183 1.93 12.50 -13.96
N ARG A 184 1.71 11.33 -13.33
CA ARG A 184 1.24 11.23 -11.94
C ARG A 184 2.21 11.85 -10.93
N ILE A 185 3.51 11.64 -11.10
CA ILE A 185 4.54 12.23 -10.25
C ILE A 185 4.57 13.76 -10.42
N ARG A 186 4.48 14.25 -11.66
CA ARG A 186 4.43 15.69 -11.95
C ARG A 186 3.21 16.36 -11.31
N GLU A 187 2.03 15.79 -11.51
CA GLU A 187 0.78 16.32 -10.94
C GLU A 187 0.80 16.36 -9.41
N ARG A 188 1.33 15.32 -8.77
CA ARG A 188 1.39 15.22 -7.30
C ARG A 188 2.48 16.10 -6.67
N SER A 189 3.64 16.18 -7.28
CA SER A 189 4.87 16.65 -6.63
C SER A 189 5.60 17.77 -7.37
N GLY A 190 5.16 18.14 -8.56
CA GLY A 190 5.74 19.20 -9.39
C GLY A 190 7.02 18.78 -10.16
N GLU A 191 7.46 19.65 -11.06
CA GLU A 191 8.53 19.37 -12.02
C GLU A 191 9.88 19.11 -11.34
N ARG A 192 10.19 19.88 -10.28
CA ARG A 192 11.44 19.72 -9.52
C ARG A 192 11.56 18.32 -8.91
N MET A 193 10.48 17.79 -8.35
CA MET A 193 10.48 16.45 -7.79
C MET A 193 10.48 15.38 -8.88
N LEU A 194 9.78 15.60 -9.99
CA LEU A 194 9.83 14.68 -11.14
C LEU A 194 11.27 14.47 -11.60
N SER A 195 12.08 15.53 -11.71
CA SER A 195 13.49 15.43 -12.08
C SER A 195 14.26 14.50 -11.12
N ARG A 196 14.01 14.62 -9.81
CA ARG A 196 14.63 13.75 -8.82
C ARG A 196 14.16 12.30 -8.94
N PHE A 197 12.85 12.07 -9.15
CA PHE A 197 12.34 10.72 -9.38
C PHE A 197 13.01 10.07 -10.57
N VAL A 198 13.11 10.77 -11.71
CA VAL A 198 13.68 10.22 -12.94
C VAL A 198 15.17 9.93 -12.82
N ASN A 199 15.92 10.79 -12.14
CA ASN A 199 17.38 10.71 -12.09
C ASN A 199 17.92 9.91 -10.88
N GLU A 200 17.15 9.80 -9.79
CA GLU A 200 17.62 9.17 -8.56
C GLU A 200 16.80 7.93 -8.20
N TRP A 201 15.48 8.07 -8.00
CA TRP A 201 14.68 7.03 -7.35
C TRP A 201 14.19 5.95 -8.31
N ILE A 202 13.69 6.31 -9.50
CA ILE A 202 13.25 5.32 -10.49
C ILE A 202 14.40 4.37 -10.90
N PRO A 203 15.66 4.83 -11.10
CA PRO A 203 16.79 3.92 -11.32
C PRO A 203 17.03 2.93 -10.17
N LEU A 204 16.89 3.36 -8.91
CA LEU A 204 17.02 2.48 -7.74
C LEU A 204 15.87 1.48 -7.63
N GLU A 205 14.64 1.92 -7.95
CA GLU A 205 13.46 1.05 -8.02
C GLU A 205 13.63 -0.04 -9.08
N LYS A 206 14.06 0.34 -10.29
CA LYS A 206 14.32 -0.61 -11.37
C LYS A 206 15.41 -1.62 -11.02
N LEU A 207 16.52 -1.15 -10.43
CA LEU A 207 17.55 -2.05 -9.93
C LEU A 207 16.98 -3.09 -8.96
N TYR A 208 16.12 -2.64 -8.05
CA TYR A 208 15.46 -3.50 -7.07
C TYR A 208 14.49 -4.49 -7.75
N PHE A 209 13.61 -4.01 -8.63
CA PHE A 209 12.64 -4.87 -9.32
C PHE A 209 13.32 -5.93 -10.17
N ASP A 210 14.34 -5.54 -10.95
CA ASP A 210 15.02 -6.43 -11.88
C ASP A 210 15.91 -7.46 -11.15
N ARG A 211 16.69 -7.00 -10.16
CA ARG A 211 17.64 -7.88 -9.46
C ARG A 211 16.98 -8.87 -8.52
N LEU A 212 15.84 -8.51 -7.97
CA LEU A 212 15.12 -9.35 -7.00
C LEU A 212 13.87 -10.01 -7.56
N ASP A 213 13.65 -9.87 -8.88
CA ASP A 213 12.52 -10.46 -9.62
C ASP A 213 11.16 -10.21 -8.91
N VAL A 214 10.95 -8.94 -8.54
CA VAL A 214 9.85 -8.55 -7.66
C VAL A 214 8.50 -8.80 -8.30
N ARG A 215 8.34 -8.45 -9.58
CA ARG A 215 7.08 -8.61 -10.30
C ARG A 215 6.65 -10.08 -10.40
N ASN A 216 7.58 -10.98 -10.70
CA ASN A 216 7.27 -12.40 -10.89
C ASN A 216 7.01 -13.15 -9.58
N CYS A 217 7.38 -12.57 -8.43
CA CYS A 217 7.05 -13.17 -7.13
C CYS A 217 5.65 -12.77 -6.62
N CYS A 218 4.90 -11.93 -7.37
CA CYS A 218 3.60 -11.45 -6.96
C CYS A 218 2.47 -12.40 -7.39
N ASP A 219 1.45 -12.46 -6.55
CA ASP A 219 0.23 -13.24 -6.80
C ASP A 219 -0.71 -12.50 -7.76
N LEU A 220 -0.67 -11.15 -7.71
CA LEU A 220 -1.48 -10.26 -8.54
C LEU A 220 -0.63 -9.12 -9.10
N VAL A 221 -0.81 -8.83 -10.39
CA VAL A 221 -0.17 -7.68 -11.07
C VAL A 221 -1.27 -6.85 -11.72
N PHE A 222 -1.28 -5.55 -11.46
CA PHE A 222 -2.21 -4.60 -12.07
C PHE A 222 -1.45 -3.58 -12.90
N GLU A 223 -1.87 -3.40 -14.15
CA GLU A 223 -1.31 -2.42 -15.09
C GLU A 223 -2.08 -1.10 -14.98
N MET A 224 -1.36 -0.04 -14.62
CA MET A 224 -1.93 1.30 -14.44
C MET A 224 -1.63 2.16 -15.66
N SER A 225 -2.68 2.75 -16.27
CA SER A 225 -2.60 3.54 -17.50
C SER A 225 -3.44 4.82 -17.46
#